data_e668f2b6da5519454d76de93be782e99
#
_entry.id   e668f2b6da5519454d76de93be782e99
#
_cell.length_a   1.000
_cell.length_b   1.000
_cell.length_c   1.000
_cell.angle_alpha   90.00
_cell.angle_beta   90.00
_cell.angle_gamma   90.00
#
_symmetry.space_group_name_H-M   'P 1'
#
loop_
_entity.id
_entity.type
_entity.pdbx_description
1 polymer ?
#
loop_
_entity_poly.entity_id
_entity_poly.type
_entity_poly.pdbx_seq_one_letter_code
_entity_poly.pdbx_strand_id
1 'polypeptide(L)'
;MKKTRDLFSIGDVARALGVTRRIILYYEECGLIQPDVKDGATGNRYYTIDTFVKIRTIRIFQNLGLSLAEIQGYFDDTFDLPPLIRRLET
;
A
#
# COMPACT_ATOMS: atom_id res chain seq x y z
N MET A 1 -2.75 15.04 20.07
CA MET A 1 -2.84 14.47 20.06
C MET A 1 -2.91 13.78 19.58
N LYS A 2 -2.86 13.40 19.25
CA LYS A 2 -2.95 12.64 18.83
C LYS A 2 -3.30 11.73 18.89
N LYS A 3 -3.55 11.73 18.80
CA LYS A 3 -4.12 10.83 19.05
C LYS A 3 -3.89 9.58 18.63
N THR A 4 -4.03 8.92 19.32
CA THR A 4 -3.86 7.80 18.85
C THR A 4 -4.31 7.67 17.64
N ARG A 5 -3.73 7.35 16.89
CA ARG A 5 -4.03 7.26 15.73
C ARG A 5 -5.06 6.36 15.45
N ASP A 6 -5.85 6.71 14.50
CA ASP A 6 -6.85 5.80 14.05
C ASP A 6 -6.22 4.67 13.28
N LEU A 7 -6.73 3.49 13.51
CA LEU A 7 -6.31 2.32 12.77
C LEU A 7 -7.45 1.89 11.88
N PHE A 8 -7.12 1.45 10.68
CA PHE A 8 -8.08 0.99 9.70
C PHE A 8 -7.95 -0.52 9.57
N SER A 9 -9.07 -1.24 9.61
CA SER A 9 -9.04 -2.68 9.38
C SER A 9 -8.81 -2.95 7.89
N ILE A 10 -8.40 -4.17 7.55
CA ILE A 10 -8.22 -4.53 6.16
C ILE A 10 -9.52 -4.34 5.36
N GLY A 11 -10.67 -4.61 5.99
CA GLY A 11 -11.96 -4.37 5.34
C GLY A 11 -12.20 -2.89 5.07
N ASP A 12 -11.82 -2.02 6.01
CA ASP A 12 -11.96 -0.58 5.82
C ASP A 12 -11.12 -0.10 4.64
N VAL A 13 -9.88 -0.57 4.57
CA VAL A 13 -8.97 -0.19 3.48
C VAL A 13 -9.51 -0.70 2.15
N ALA A 14 -9.95 -1.95 2.12
CA ALA A 14 -10.47 -2.54 0.89
C ALA A 14 -11.67 -1.76 0.36
N ARG A 15 -12.58 -1.39 1.26
CA ARG A 15 -13.78 -0.63 0.85
C ARG A 15 -13.40 0.77 0.37
N ALA A 16 -12.50 1.42 1.08
CA ALA A 16 -12.12 2.79 0.72
C ALA A 16 -11.43 2.85 -0.63
N LEU A 17 -10.65 1.84 -0.96
CA LEU A 17 -9.87 1.83 -2.20
C LEU A 17 -10.56 1.07 -3.34
N GLY A 18 -11.70 0.43 -3.05
CA GLY A 18 -12.40 -0.32 -4.08
C GLY A 18 -11.66 -1.56 -4.53
N VAL A 19 -10.93 -2.19 -3.62
CA VAL A 19 -10.18 -3.42 -3.94
C VAL A 19 -10.62 -4.52 -3.00
N THR A 20 -10.12 -5.73 -3.25
CA THR A 20 -10.45 -6.87 -2.40
C THR A 20 -9.43 -6.98 -1.28
N ARG A 21 -9.80 -7.66 -0.21
CA ARG A 21 -8.87 -7.96 0.88
C ARG A 21 -7.71 -8.79 0.36
N ARG A 22 -7.99 -9.67 -0.58
CA ARG A 22 -6.97 -10.55 -1.16
C ARG A 22 -5.84 -9.74 -1.80
N ILE A 23 -6.17 -8.64 -2.47
CA ILE A 23 -5.16 -7.81 -3.09
C ILE A 23 -4.24 -7.19 -2.03
N ILE A 24 -4.81 -6.74 -0.92
CA ILE A 24 -4.01 -6.15 0.15
C ILE A 24 -3.09 -7.20 0.77
N LEU A 25 -3.62 -8.40 1.01
CA LEU A 25 -2.81 -9.50 1.55
C LEU A 25 -1.71 -9.89 0.57
N TYR A 26 -1.99 -9.82 -0.72
CA TYR A 26 -0.99 -10.12 -1.75
C TYR A 26 0.15 -9.12 -1.68
N TYR A 27 -0.16 -7.83 -1.48
CA TYR A 27 0.88 -6.83 -1.34
C TYR A 27 1.76 -7.12 -0.12
N GLU A 28 1.16 -7.61 0.95
CA GLU A 28 1.93 -7.99 2.13
C GLU A 28 2.86 -9.17 1.81
N GLU A 29 2.34 -10.18 1.09
CA GLU A 29 3.15 -11.33 0.71
C GLU A 29 4.32 -10.93 -0.17
N CYS A 30 4.13 -9.92 -1.01
CA CYS A 30 5.19 -9.45 -1.90
C CYS A 30 6.19 -8.55 -1.18
N GLY A 31 5.96 -8.25 0.08
CA GLY A 31 6.86 -7.40 0.84
C GLY A 31 6.68 -5.92 0.57
N LEU A 32 5.58 -5.53 -0.10
CA LEU A 32 5.34 -4.13 -0.39
C LEU A 32 4.82 -3.36 0.82
N ILE A 33 4.07 -4.01 1.67
CA ILE A 33 3.51 -3.39 2.87
C ILE A 33 3.59 -4.35 4.02
N GLN A 34 3.41 -3.81 5.23
CA GLN A 34 3.26 -4.61 6.43
C GLN A 34 2.13 -4.01 7.24
N PRO A 35 1.32 -4.82 7.92
CA PRO A 35 0.31 -4.25 8.81
C PRO A 35 1.02 -3.55 9.97
N ASP A 36 0.46 -2.43 10.40
CA ASP A 36 1.04 -1.70 11.54
C ASP A 36 0.75 -2.43 12.83
N VAL A 37 -0.39 -3.12 12.89
CA VAL A 37 -0.76 -3.94 14.04
C VAL A 37 -1.36 -5.23 13.49
N LYS A 38 -0.95 -6.35 14.07
CA LYS A 38 -1.55 -7.64 13.77
C LYS A 38 -1.94 -8.28 15.07
N ASP A 39 -3.23 -8.54 15.23
CA ASP A 39 -3.74 -9.14 16.46
C ASP A 39 -3.29 -10.59 16.53
N GLY A 40 -2.52 -10.93 17.57
CA GLY A 40 -1.98 -12.27 17.69
C GLY A 40 -3.05 -13.33 17.93
N ALA A 41 -4.17 -12.97 18.55
CA ALA A 41 -5.23 -13.92 18.85
C ALA A 41 -6.09 -14.22 17.64
N THR A 42 -6.41 -13.19 16.83
CA THR A 42 -7.35 -13.34 15.73
C THR A 42 -6.68 -13.32 14.36
N GLY A 43 -5.45 -12.81 14.29
CA GLY A 43 -4.78 -12.62 13.01
C GLY A 43 -5.27 -11.40 12.26
N ASN A 44 -6.15 -10.60 12.86
CA ASN A 44 -6.67 -9.41 12.19
C ASN A 44 -5.57 -8.39 12.01
N ARG A 45 -5.59 -7.70 10.87
CA ARG A 45 -4.58 -6.70 10.52
C ARG A 45 -5.18 -5.31 10.55
N TYR A 46 -4.36 -4.36 11.02
CA TYR A 46 -4.77 -2.96 11.10
C TYR A 46 -3.68 -2.08 10.53
N TYR A 47 -4.07 -0.98 9.94
CA TYR A 47 -3.18 -0.12 9.17
C TYR A 47 -3.33 1.33 9.62
N THR A 48 -2.22 2.06 9.72
CA THR A 48 -2.26 3.49 9.96
C THR A 48 -2.57 4.21 8.65
N ILE A 49 -2.79 5.52 8.75
CA ILE A 49 -3.05 6.32 7.56
C ILE A 49 -1.84 6.28 6.62
N ASP A 50 -0.63 6.21 7.17
CA ASP A 50 0.57 6.16 6.33
C ASP A 50 0.58 4.91 5.46
N THR A 51 0.25 3.76 6.05
CA THR A 51 0.19 2.52 5.28
C THR A 51 -0.98 2.53 4.31
N PHE A 52 -2.10 3.11 4.71
CA PHE A 52 -3.25 3.28 3.83
C PHE A 52 -2.84 4.05 2.57
N VAL A 53 -2.13 5.17 2.76
CA VAL A 53 -1.68 5.99 1.63
C VAL A 53 -0.70 5.20 0.75
N LYS A 54 0.16 4.39 1.38
CA LYS A 54 1.09 3.57 0.61
C LYS A 54 0.34 2.57 -0.27
N ILE A 55 -0.69 1.92 0.28
CA ILE A 55 -1.48 0.96 -0.49
C ILE A 55 -2.17 1.68 -1.66
N ARG A 56 -2.70 2.86 -1.41
CA ARG A 56 -3.33 3.65 -2.46
C ARG A 56 -2.32 3.98 -3.55
N THR A 57 -1.12 4.37 -3.16
CA THR A 57 -0.06 4.71 -4.12
C THR A 57 0.30 3.51 -4.98
N ILE A 58 0.39 2.33 -4.37
CA ILE A 58 0.67 1.09 -5.12
C ILE A 58 -0.40 0.89 -6.19
N ARG A 59 -1.67 1.08 -5.81
CA ARG A 59 -2.77 0.91 -6.77
C ARG A 59 -2.67 1.90 -7.92
N ILE A 60 -2.35 3.15 -7.61
CA ILE A 60 -2.21 4.17 -8.64
C ILE A 60 -1.09 3.78 -9.61
N PHE A 61 0.05 3.35 -9.09
CA PHE A 61 1.17 2.97 -9.94
C PHE A 61 0.83 1.76 -10.81
N GLN A 62 0.14 0.77 -10.25
CA GLN A 62 -0.28 -0.37 -11.05
C GLN A 62 -1.22 0.05 -12.17
N ASN A 63 -2.11 0.98 -11.89
CA ASN A 63 -3.02 1.48 -12.91
C ASN A 63 -2.29 2.26 -13.99
N LEU A 64 -1.10 2.77 -13.67
CA LEU A 64 -0.25 3.45 -14.66
C LEU A 64 0.64 2.47 -15.41
N GLY A 65 0.56 1.19 -15.09
CA GLY A 65 1.30 0.18 -15.80
C GLY A 65 2.59 -0.30 -15.18
N LEU A 66 2.90 0.17 -13.95
CA LEU A 66 4.11 -0.31 -13.30
C LEU A 66 3.91 -1.72 -12.77
N SER A 67 4.97 -2.53 -12.84
CA SER A 67 4.96 -3.84 -12.22
C SER A 67 5.18 -3.69 -10.72
N LEU A 68 4.87 -4.73 -9.97
CA LEU A 68 5.10 -4.69 -8.53
C LEU A 68 6.58 -4.57 -8.21
N ALA A 69 7.45 -5.17 -9.03
CA ALA A 69 8.90 -5.04 -8.81
C ALA A 69 9.34 -3.60 -8.98
N GLU A 70 8.80 -2.91 -9.98
CA GLU A 70 9.12 -1.50 -10.20
C GLU A 70 8.63 -0.64 -9.05
N ILE A 71 7.45 -0.94 -8.55
CA ILE A 71 6.88 -0.20 -7.43
C ILE A 71 7.73 -0.42 -6.18
N GLN A 72 8.17 -1.66 -5.94
CA GLN A 72 9.04 -1.96 -4.82
C GLN A 72 10.33 -1.14 -4.89
N GLY A 73 10.91 -1.07 -6.09
CA GLY A 73 12.13 -0.29 -6.28
C GLY A 73 11.92 1.18 -5.99
N TYR A 74 10.75 1.71 -6.34
CA TYR A 74 10.42 3.10 -6.07
C TYR A 74 10.45 3.37 -4.55
N PHE A 75 9.83 2.48 -3.78
CA PHE A 75 9.78 2.66 -2.33
C PHE A 75 11.15 2.45 -1.69
N ASP A 76 12.01 1.67 -2.34
CA ASP A 76 13.36 1.40 -1.82
C ASP A 76 14.37 2.41 -2.32
N ASP A 77 13.92 3.41 -3.09
CA ASP A 77 14.80 4.43 -3.67
C ASP A 77 15.87 3.84 -4.56
N THR A 78 15.58 2.68 -5.15
CA THR A 78 16.54 2.02 -6.03
C THR A 78 16.05 1.95 -7.46
N PHE A 79 14.92 2.59 -7.74
CA PHE A 79 14.28 2.49 -9.03
C PHE A 79 14.16 3.86 -9.69
N ASP A 80 14.47 3.92 -10.99
CA ASP A 80 14.23 5.12 -11.76
C ASP A 80 12.83 5.03 -12.30
N LEU A 81 12.07 6.09 -12.16
CA LEU A 81 10.70 6.10 -12.65
C LEU A 81 10.69 5.89 -14.17
N PRO A 82 9.68 5.17 -14.69
CA PRO A 82 9.55 5.02 -16.13
C PRO A 82 9.42 6.38 -16.81
N PRO A 83 9.81 6.50 -18.07
CA PRO A 83 9.73 7.77 -18.79
C PRO A 83 8.34 8.40 -18.77
N LEU A 84 7.30 7.58 -18.81
CA LEU A 84 5.93 8.09 -18.78
C LEU A 84 5.67 8.87 -17.49
N ILE A 85 6.07 8.32 -16.36
CA ILE A 85 5.82 8.97 -15.08
C ILE A 85 6.70 10.19 -14.92
N ARG A 86 7.95 10.12 -15.37
CA ARG A 86 8.83 11.29 -15.31
C ARG A 86 8.25 12.46 -16.10
N ARG A 87 7.64 12.17 -17.24
CA ARG A 87 7.02 13.23 -18.01
C ARG A 87 5.83 13.84 -17.32
N LEU A 88 5.10 13.04 -16.56
CA LEU A 88 3.96 13.55 -15.83
C LEU A 88 4.37 14.44 -14.67
N GLU A 89 5.58 14.25 -14.17
CA GLU A 89 6.09 15.03 -13.05
C GLU A 89 6.75 16.32 -13.49
N THR A 90 7.09 16.44 -14.71
CA THR A 90 7.72 17.65 -15.20
C THR A 90 6.69 18.57 -15.84
#